data_38578ec0cb6c0305075e1635025cbe39
#
_entry.id   38578ec0cb6c0305075e1635025cbe39
#
_cell.length_a   1.000
_cell.length_b   1.000
_cell.length_c   1.000
_cell.angle_alpha   90.00
_cell.angle_beta   90.00
_cell.angle_gamma   90.00
#
_symmetry.space_group_name_H-M   'P 1'
#
loop_
_entity.id
_entity.type
_entity.pdbx_description
1 polymer ?
#
loop_
_entity_poly.entity_id
_entity_poly.type
_entity_poly.pdbx_seq_one_letter_code
_entity_poly.pdbx_strand_id
1 'polypeptide(L)'
;HLEAADGGEGTRLKYRYAPGEKYRIVTEISEDVFINGARSHSSDILNKISVDTAEVKNGSGRLDCFFRMSERIQGRYEAFFLKEDYRSVFWRDERGAFTIDQGYFMPVVRNVPLFPPGTVRPGDTWSAAAEEVHDLRRGYGVERPLHFPVRVQYSYLRNEVREGVNTAVLMIEYNTFHRVPAAAPSSRPMPDKITGTSVQTWYGDIAAGTMHS
;
A
#
# COMPACT_ATOMS: atom_id res chain seq x y z
N HIS A 1 -19.82 6.76 -31.73
CA HIS A 1 -18.53 6.41 -32.28
C HIS A 1 -17.48 6.56 -31.17
N LEU A 2 -17.06 5.45 -30.58
CA LEU A 2 -15.85 5.39 -29.76
C LEU A 2 -14.68 5.35 -30.74
N GLU A 3 -13.92 6.42 -30.83
CA GLU A 3 -12.65 6.41 -31.55
C GLU A 3 -11.71 5.43 -30.83
N ALA A 4 -11.18 4.48 -31.58
CA ALA A 4 -10.15 3.56 -31.11
C ALA A 4 -8.93 4.39 -30.72
N ALA A 5 -8.51 4.29 -29.47
CA ALA A 5 -7.31 4.92 -28.97
C ALA A 5 -6.09 4.43 -29.77
N ASP A 6 -5.37 5.42 -30.26
CA ASP A 6 -4.11 5.35 -30.99
C ASP A 6 -3.17 4.26 -30.45
N GLY A 7 -2.62 3.43 -31.38
CA GLY A 7 -1.70 2.32 -31.08
C GLY A 7 -0.32 2.80 -30.65
N GLY A 8 -0.24 3.66 -29.65
CA GLY A 8 1.00 4.18 -29.07
C GLY A 8 1.89 3.06 -28.51
N GLU A 9 3.22 3.28 -28.56
CA GLU A 9 4.20 2.40 -27.92
C GLU A 9 3.83 2.20 -26.43
N GLY A 10 3.93 0.93 -25.94
CA GLY A 10 3.62 0.61 -24.55
C GLY A 10 4.54 1.37 -23.60
N THR A 11 4.02 1.71 -22.42
CA THR A 11 4.73 2.43 -21.37
C THR A 11 5.38 1.44 -20.40
N ARG A 12 6.67 1.60 -20.11
CA ARG A 12 7.33 0.88 -19.03
C ARG A 12 7.12 1.63 -17.71
N LEU A 13 6.20 1.12 -16.91
CA LEU A 13 5.97 1.64 -15.56
C LEU A 13 7.11 1.23 -14.63
N LYS A 14 7.71 2.18 -13.95
CA LYS A 14 8.79 1.91 -12.99
C LYS A 14 8.98 3.06 -12.02
N TYR A 15 9.45 2.72 -10.82
CA TYR A 15 9.97 3.70 -9.88
C TYR A 15 11.38 4.17 -10.29
N ARG A 16 11.67 5.41 -9.99
CA ARG A 16 13.00 6.01 -10.09
C ARG A 16 13.36 6.62 -8.76
N TYR A 17 14.64 6.63 -8.44
CA TYR A 17 15.14 7.11 -7.16
C TYR A 17 16.32 8.04 -7.40
N ALA A 18 16.37 9.13 -6.64
CA ALA A 18 17.54 10.01 -6.56
C ALA A 18 18.05 10.03 -5.11
N PRO A 19 19.37 9.87 -4.86
CA PRO A 19 19.91 9.95 -3.51
C PRO A 19 19.59 11.31 -2.87
N GLY A 20 19.12 11.29 -1.62
CA GLY A 20 18.74 12.50 -0.89
C GLY A 20 17.38 13.08 -1.26
N GLU A 21 16.65 12.46 -2.18
CA GLU A 21 15.27 12.84 -2.50
C GLU A 21 14.36 12.63 -1.29
N LYS A 22 13.55 13.65 -0.99
CA LYS A 22 12.58 13.63 0.10
C LYS A 22 11.21 14.01 -0.39
N TYR A 23 10.21 13.22 -0.01
CA TYR A 23 8.83 13.54 -0.34
C TYR A 23 7.87 13.10 0.76
N ARG A 24 6.62 13.53 0.66
CA ARG A 24 5.56 13.17 1.59
C ARG A 24 4.41 12.55 0.85
N ILE A 25 3.80 11.56 1.47
CA ILE A 25 2.58 10.92 1.01
C ILE A 25 1.53 11.11 2.10
N VAL A 26 0.31 11.45 1.71
CA VAL A 26 -0.84 11.46 2.59
C VAL A 26 -1.84 10.46 2.05
N THR A 27 -2.28 9.52 2.88
CA THR A 27 -3.33 8.57 2.54
C THR A 27 -4.49 8.72 3.50
N GLU A 28 -5.69 8.74 2.95
CA GLU A 28 -6.95 8.72 3.72
C GLU A 28 -7.65 7.40 3.43
N ILE A 29 -8.01 6.70 4.49
CA ILE A 29 -8.65 5.38 4.42
C ILE A 29 -9.91 5.45 5.25
N SER A 30 -11.04 5.04 4.67
CA SER A 30 -12.29 4.82 5.43
C SER A 30 -12.53 3.32 5.52
N GLU A 31 -12.75 2.83 6.73
CA GLU A 31 -12.97 1.40 6.97
C GLU A 31 -14.20 1.13 7.84
N ASP A 32 -14.85 0.00 7.59
CA ASP A 32 -15.87 -0.57 8.45
C ASP A 32 -15.29 -1.82 9.12
N VAL A 33 -15.27 -1.84 10.44
CA VAL A 33 -14.75 -2.95 11.22
C VAL A 33 -15.89 -3.85 11.69
N PHE A 34 -15.82 -5.13 11.37
CA PHE A 34 -16.76 -6.14 11.79
C PHE A 34 -16.09 -7.15 12.73
N ILE A 35 -16.75 -7.45 13.85
CA ILE A 35 -16.30 -8.46 14.81
C ILE A 35 -17.40 -9.53 14.88
N ASN A 36 -17.03 -10.78 14.62
CA ASN A 36 -17.98 -11.93 14.60
C ASN A 36 -19.21 -11.68 13.70
N GLY A 37 -18.99 -10.99 12.57
CA GLY A 37 -20.05 -10.68 11.61
C GLY A 37 -20.93 -9.48 11.96
N ALA A 38 -20.77 -8.88 13.13
CA ALA A 38 -21.46 -7.66 13.52
C ALA A 38 -20.54 -6.42 13.33
N ARG A 39 -21.09 -5.34 12.78
CA ARG A 39 -20.35 -4.07 12.64
C ARG A 39 -20.00 -3.52 14.03
N SER A 40 -18.73 -3.40 14.30
CA SER A 40 -18.19 -2.84 15.54
C SER A 40 -18.16 -1.32 15.49
N HIS A 41 -17.50 -0.78 14.46
CA HIS A 41 -17.38 0.66 14.23
C HIS A 41 -16.96 0.95 12.79
N SER A 42 -17.00 2.22 12.43
CA SER A 42 -16.36 2.76 11.23
C SER A 42 -15.30 3.75 11.65
N SER A 43 -14.19 3.77 10.95
CA SER A 43 -13.14 4.74 11.19
C SER A 43 -12.58 5.34 9.91
N ASP A 44 -12.11 6.58 10.04
CA ASP A 44 -11.29 7.24 9.04
C ASP A 44 -9.87 7.28 9.56
N ILE A 45 -8.92 6.84 8.74
CA ILE A 45 -7.49 6.80 9.05
C ILE A 45 -6.79 7.81 8.15
N LEU A 46 -6.02 8.71 8.76
CA LEU A 46 -5.11 9.61 8.07
C LEU A 46 -3.68 9.15 8.34
N ASN A 47 -3.01 8.73 7.29
CA ASN A 47 -1.62 8.31 7.37
C ASN A 47 -0.73 9.31 6.61
N LYS A 48 0.18 9.95 7.35
CA LYS A 48 1.17 10.90 6.81
C LYS A 48 2.53 10.22 6.80
N ILE A 49 3.09 10.06 5.61
CA ILE A 49 4.33 9.32 5.40
C ILE A 49 5.40 10.30 4.91
N SER A 50 6.51 10.39 5.62
CA SER A 50 7.72 11.06 5.13
C SER A 50 8.68 10.01 4.62
N VAL A 51 9.20 10.20 3.41
CA VAL A 51 10.13 9.28 2.74
C VAL A 51 11.43 10.02 2.46
N ASP A 52 12.54 9.42 2.85
CA ASP A 52 13.90 9.86 2.53
C ASP A 52 14.59 8.74 1.73
N THR A 53 15.04 9.03 0.52
CA THR A 53 15.85 8.12 -0.29
C THR A 53 17.31 8.22 0.16
N ALA A 54 17.67 7.41 1.14
CA ALA A 54 18.99 7.46 1.78
C ALA A 54 20.12 6.94 0.88
N GLU A 55 19.83 6.00 -0.01
CA GLU A 55 20.81 5.37 -0.89
C GLU A 55 20.14 4.86 -2.17
N VAL A 56 20.87 4.85 -3.28
CA VAL A 56 20.42 4.24 -4.55
C VAL A 56 21.48 3.27 -5.03
N LYS A 57 21.10 2.03 -5.34
CA LYS A 57 21.99 0.99 -5.83
C LYS A 57 21.26 0.08 -6.83
N ASN A 58 21.85 -0.12 -8.01
CA ASN A 58 21.32 -1.00 -9.05
C ASN A 58 19.84 -0.73 -9.41
N GLY A 59 19.44 0.54 -9.50
CA GLY A 59 18.06 0.93 -9.80
C GLY A 59 17.08 0.82 -8.62
N SER A 60 17.53 0.33 -7.45
CA SER A 60 16.74 0.25 -6.23
C SER A 60 17.06 1.41 -5.28
N GLY A 61 16.04 1.91 -4.58
CA GLY A 61 16.19 2.93 -3.54
C GLY A 61 16.11 2.32 -2.14
N ARG A 62 17.03 2.70 -1.25
CA ARG A 62 16.91 2.46 0.18
C ARG A 62 16.12 3.59 0.80
N LEU A 63 14.93 3.30 1.23
CA LEU A 63 13.96 4.26 1.74
C LEU A 63 13.94 4.23 3.26
N ASP A 64 14.08 5.40 3.88
CA ASP A 64 13.85 5.63 5.31
C ASP A 64 12.49 6.32 5.44
N CYS A 65 11.52 5.60 5.95
CA CYS A 65 10.14 6.03 5.98
C CYS A 65 9.67 6.25 7.42
N PHE A 66 9.04 7.41 7.65
CA PHE A 66 8.38 7.72 8.91
C PHE A 66 6.88 7.84 8.68
N PHE A 67 6.11 7.00 9.36
CA PHE A 67 4.65 6.89 9.25
C PHE A 67 4.01 7.47 10.49
N ARG A 68 3.16 8.47 10.32
CA ARG A 68 2.32 9.04 11.38
C ARG A 68 0.87 8.72 11.11
N MET A 69 0.30 7.87 11.93
CA MET A 69 -1.07 7.39 11.78
C MET A 69 -1.99 8.08 12.79
N SER A 70 -3.08 8.62 12.28
CA SER A 70 -4.15 9.21 13.08
C SER A 70 -5.48 8.58 12.70
N GLU A 71 -6.37 8.41 13.65
CA GLU A 71 -7.66 7.75 13.45
C GLU A 71 -8.79 8.62 14.03
N ARG A 72 -9.94 8.57 13.38
CA ARG A 72 -11.20 9.13 13.86
C ARG A 72 -12.28 8.06 13.78
N ILE A 73 -12.85 7.67 14.91
CA ILE A 73 -13.98 6.72 14.95
C ILE A 73 -15.26 7.50 14.67
N GLN A 74 -15.93 7.18 13.55
CA GLN A 74 -17.13 7.86 13.09
C GLN A 74 -18.26 7.76 14.14
N GLY A 75 -18.95 8.89 14.37
CA GLY A 75 -20.03 8.99 15.35
C GLY A 75 -19.59 8.99 16.82
N ARG A 76 -18.28 8.88 17.09
CA ARG A 76 -17.73 8.89 18.47
C ARG A 76 -16.78 10.06 18.70
N TYR A 77 -16.01 10.46 17.70
CA TYR A 77 -15.05 11.56 17.78
C TYR A 77 -15.16 12.46 16.55
N GLU A 78 -15.15 13.77 16.75
CA GLU A 78 -15.15 14.76 15.67
C GLU A 78 -13.75 14.99 15.10
N ALA A 79 -12.70 14.81 15.89
CA ALA A 79 -11.32 15.04 15.51
C ALA A 79 -10.53 13.75 15.38
N PHE A 80 -9.49 13.79 14.52
CA PHE A 80 -8.48 12.75 14.46
C PHE A 80 -7.62 12.77 15.72
N PHE A 81 -7.34 11.61 16.27
CA PHE A 81 -6.37 11.44 17.36
C PHE A 81 -5.16 10.64 16.86
N LEU A 82 -3.97 11.04 17.30
CA LEU A 82 -2.73 10.35 16.99
C LEU A 82 -2.77 8.94 17.58
N LYS A 83 -2.55 7.93 16.73
CA LYS A 83 -2.55 6.54 17.14
C LYS A 83 -1.13 6.07 17.46
N GLU A 84 -0.25 6.12 16.49
CA GLU A 84 1.14 5.69 16.65
C GLU A 84 2.03 6.22 15.53
N ASP A 85 3.31 6.40 15.85
CA ASP A 85 4.36 6.70 14.90
C ASP A 85 5.21 5.43 14.67
N TYR A 86 5.53 5.14 13.40
CA TYR A 86 6.37 4.02 13.01
C TYR A 86 7.51 4.50 12.12
N ARG A 87 8.67 3.85 12.22
CA ARG A 87 9.78 4.04 11.29
C ARG A 87 10.14 2.71 10.69
N SER A 88 10.38 2.69 9.37
CA SER A 88 10.84 1.50 8.66
C SER A 88 11.90 1.88 7.63
N VAL A 89 12.91 1.04 7.50
CA VAL A 89 13.97 1.19 6.49
C VAL A 89 13.97 -0.06 5.62
N PHE A 90 13.87 0.14 4.30
CA PHE A 90 13.81 -0.96 3.36
C PHE A 90 14.32 -0.57 1.97
N TRP A 91 14.69 -1.57 1.18
CA TRP A 91 14.93 -1.40 -0.23
C TRP A 91 13.65 -1.61 -1.03
N ARG A 92 13.47 -0.82 -2.07
CA ARG A 92 12.42 -1.01 -3.07
C ARG A 92 13.06 -0.94 -4.45
N ASP A 93 12.83 -1.96 -5.27
CA ASP A 93 13.34 -2.00 -6.64
C ASP A 93 12.53 -1.11 -7.60
N GLU A 94 12.99 -1.01 -8.86
CA GLU A 94 12.30 -0.20 -9.88
C GLU A 94 10.89 -0.69 -10.22
N ARG A 95 10.55 -1.93 -9.90
CA ARG A 95 9.21 -2.49 -10.10
C ARG A 95 8.29 -2.32 -8.90
N GLY A 96 8.83 -1.99 -7.75
CA GLY A 96 8.06 -1.84 -6.52
C GLY A 96 8.19 -3.03 -5.56
N ALA A 97 9.07 -3.99 -5.80
CA ALA A 97 9.31 -5.08 -4.85
C ALA A 97 10.15 -4.60 -3.67
N PHE A 98 9.77 -5.02 -2.47
CA PHE A 98 10.44 -4.64 -1.23
C PHE A 98 11.40 -5.72 -0.76
N THR A 99 12.54 -5.29 -0.24
CA THR A 99 13.40 -6.09 0.64
C THR A 99 13.40 -5.41 2.01
N ILE A 100 12.65 -5.96 2.95
CA ILE A 100 12.34 -5.37 4.25
C ILE A 100 12.46 -6.41 5.36
N ASP A 101 12.93 -5.98 6.54
CA ASP A 101 12.95 -6.82 7.72
C ASP A 101 11.53 -7.13 8.21
N GLN A 102 11.29 -8.39 8.61
CA GLN A 102 9.97 -8.86 9.04
C GLN A 102 9.54 -8.30 10.41
N GLY A 103 10.46 -7.72 11.16
CA GLY A 103 10.14 -7.03 12.42
C GLY A 103 9.42 -5.70 12.23
N TYR A 104 9.51 -5.07 11.05
CA TYR A 104 8.77 -3.86 10.77
C TYR A 104 7.28 -4.16 10.56
N PHE A 105 6.42 -3.33 11.15
CA PHE A 105 4.98 -3.34 10.86
C PHE A 105 4.66 -2.56 9.59
N MET A 106 5.13 -1.34 9.47
CA MET A 106 4.84 -0.48 8.31
C MET A 106 5.83 -0.71 7.16
N PRO A 107 5.41 -0.59 5.91
CA PRO A 107 4.04 -0.37 5.47
C PRO A 107 3.17 -1.63 5.62
N VAL A 108 1.86 -1.42 5.86
CA VAL A 108 0.87 -2.50 6.04
C VAL A 108 0.75 -3.37 4.80
N VAL A 109 0.82 -2.78 3.62
CA VAL A 109 0.78 -3.52 2.35
C VAL A 109 2.09 -3.32 1.64
N ARG A 110 2.76 -4.43 1.30
CA ARG A 110 4.08 -4.45 0.66
C ARG A 110 3.98 -4.97 -0.76
N ASN A 111 4.86 -4.49 -1.64
CA ASN A 111 4.89 -4.82 -3.07
C ASN A 111 3.62 -4.34 -3.80
N VAL A 112 3.10 -3.15 -3.43
CA VAL A 112 1.92 -2.55 -4.10
C VAL A 112 2.18 -1.05 -4.33
N PRO A 113 2.10 -0.58 -5.60
CA PRO A 113 1.98 -1.39 -6.81
C PRO A 113 3.28 -2.15 -7.16
N LEU A 114 3.10 -3.34 -7.76
CA LEU A 114 4.19 -4.10 -8.36
C LEU A 114 4.01 -4.14 -9.88
N PHE A 115 4.89 -3.42 -10.58
CA PHE A 115 4.81 -3.28 -12.03
C PHE A 115 5.30 -4.53 -12.78
N PRO A 116 4.74 -4.84 -13.95
CA PRO A 116 5.22 -5.94 -14.77
C PRO A 116 6.61 -5.64 -15.33
N PRO A 117 7.39 -6.66 -15.74
CA PRO A 117 8.74 -6.46 -16.27
C PRO A 117 8.77 -5.80 -17.66
N GLY A 118 7.68 -5.89 -18.41
CA GLY A 118 7.53 -5.34 -19.77
C GLY A 118 6.81 -4.01 -19.81
N THR A 119 6.52 -3.58 -21.03
CA THR A 119 5.67 -2.43 -21.30
C THR A 119 4.19 -2.80 -21.20
N VAL A 120 3.37 -1.86 -20.78
CA VAL A 120 1.90 -1.97 -20.68
C VAL A 120 1.24 -0.77 -21.34
N ARG A 121 -0.03 -0.94 -21.70
CA ARG A 121 -0.89 0.10 -22.32
C ARG A 121 -2.19 0.25 -21.53
N PRO A 122 -2.88 1.38 -21.65
CA PRO A 122 -4.25 1.48 -21.17
C PRO A 122 -5.11 0.32 -21.69
N GLY A 123 -5.84 -0.32 -20.77
CA GLY A 123 -6.61 -1.54 -21.02
C GLY A 123 -5.91 -2.83 -20.61
N ASP A 124 -4.58 -2.84 -20.41
CA ASP A 124 -3.84 -4.02 -19.95
C ASP A 124 -4.12 -4.31 -18.47
N THR A 125 -4.08 -5.60 -18.14
CA THR A 125 -4.24 -6.10 -16.77
C THR A 125 -3.13 -7.08 -16.43
N TRP A 126 -2.74 -7.11 -15.16
CA TRP A 126 -1.80 -8.12 -14.63
C TRP A 126 -2.11 -8.45 -13.18
N SER A 127 -1.51 -9.49 -12.68
CA SER A 127 -1.57 -9.81 -11.25
C SER A 127 -0.18 -10.05 -10.68
N ALA A 128 -0.01 -9.71 -9.41
CA ALA A 128 1.25 -9.94 -8.71
C ALA A 128 1.01 -10.40 -7.27
N ALA A 129 2.03 -11.06 -6.71
CA ALA A 129 2.06 -11.38 -5.29
C ALA A 129 2.43 -10.14 -4.48
N ALA A 130 1.75 -9.96 -3.37
CA ALA A 130 2.02 -8.94 -2.38
C ALA A 130 1.94 -9.54 -0.97
N GLU A 131 2.24 -8.73 0.03
CA GLU A 131 2.17 -9.13 1.44
C GLU A 131 1.36 -8.10 2.20
N GLU A 132 0.49 -8.57 3.10
CA GLU A 132 -0.22 -7.74 4.06
C GLU A 132 0.29 -8.02 5.47
N VAL A 133 0.38 -6.97 6.30
CA VAL A 133 0.97 -7.03 7.65
C VAL A 133 -0.02 -6.46 8.65
N HIS A 134 -0.32 -7.21 9.71
CA HIS A 134 -1.20 -6.76 10.80
C HIS A 134 -0.48 -6.72 12.14
N ASP A 135 -0.59 -5.60 12.84
CA ASP A 135 -0.02 -5.48 14.18
C ASP A 135 -1.00 -5.97 15.25
N LEU A 136 -0.85 -7.22 15.62
CA LEU A 136 -1.62 -7.85 16.70
C LEU A 136 -0.87 -7.87 18.04
N ARG A 137 0.31 -7.26 18.12
CA ARG A 137 1.17 -7.30 19.32
C ARG A 137 0.48 -6.74 20.55
N ARG A 138 -0.06 -5.51 20.46
CA ARG A 138 -0.71 -4.85 21.62
C ARG A 138 -2.08 -5.45 21.95
N GLY A 139 -2.84 -5.83 20.94
CA GLY A 139 -4.19 -6.38 21.14
C GLY A 139 -4.18 -7.79 21.72
N TYR A 140 -3.24 -8.62 21.28
CA TYR A 140 -3.26 -10.06 21.51
C TYR A 140 -1.97 -10.60 22.14
N GLY A 141 -0.96 -9.77 22.40
CA GLY A 141 0.26 -10.15 23.07
C GLY A 141 1.21 -11.03 22.26
N VAL A 142 1.12 -11.00 20.93
CA VAL A 142 2.07 -11.67 20.05
C VAL A 142 3.38 -10.89 19.96
N GLU A 143 4.51 -11.58 19.72
CA GLU A 143 5.82 -10.91 19.70
C GLU A 143 6.08 -10.10 18.43
N ARG A 144 5.53 -10.52 17.30
CA ARG A 144 5.80 -9.96 15.97
C ARG A 144 4.52 -9.65 15.22
N PRO A 145 4.56 -8.71 14.26
CA PRO A 145 3.46 -8.51 13.34
C PRO A 145 3.12 -9.80 12.58
N LEU A 146 1.85 -9.98 12.26
CA LEU A 146 1.38 -11.09 11.45
C LEU A 146 1.53 -10.74 9.98
N HIS A 147 2.19 -11.61 9.21
CA HIS A 147 2.44 -11.47 7.78
C HIS A 147 1.70 -12.56 7.02
N PHE A 148 1.05 -12.20 5.92
CA PHE A 148 0.44 -13.18 5.04
C PHE A 148 0.37 -12.70 3.58
N PRO A 149 0.45 -13.63 2.61
CA PRO A 149 0.43 -13.28 1.20
C PRO A 149 -0.97 -12.86 0.75
N VAL A 150 -1.00 -11.90 -0.17
CA VAL A 150 -2.19 -11.52 -0.92
C VAL A 150 -1.88 -11.52 -2.41
N ARG A 151 -2.88 -11.71 -3.26
CA ARG A 151 -2.76 -11.61 -4.70
C ARG A 151 -3.48 -10.36 -5.17
N VAL A 152 -2.74 -9.48 -5.82
CA VAL A 152 -3.23 -8.18 -6.26
C VAL A 152 -3.49 -8.21 -7.76
N GLN A 153 -4.63 -7.68 -8.18
CA GLN A 153 -5.00 -7.42 -9.56
C GLN A 153 -4.78 -5.95 -9.90
N TYR A 154 -4.25 -5.70 -11.08
CA TYR A 154 -3.98 -4.37 -11.59
C TYR A 154 -4.68 -4.18 -12.91
N SER A 155 -5.29 -3.03 -13.12
CA SER A 155 -5.85 -2.59 -14.40
C SER A 155 -5.27 -1.22 -14.76
N TYR A 156 -4.60 -1.12 -15.91
CA TYR A 156 -4.15 0.17 -16.42
C TYR A 156 -5.32 0.86 -17.10
N LEU A 157 -5.92 1.84 -16.44
CA LEU A 157 -7.15 2.45 -16.91
C LEU A 157 -6.92 3.42 -18.07
N ARG A 158 -5.98 4.35 -17.90
CA ARG A 158 -5.70 5.44 -18.86
C ARG A 158 -4.43 6.20 -18.50
N ASN A 159 -3.98 7.02 -19.46
CA ASN A 159 -3.12 8.16 -19.20
C ASN A 159 -3.99 9.42 -19.05
N GLU A 160 -3.59 10.32 -18.19
CA GLU A 160 -4.18 11.65 -18.08
C GLU A 160 -3.12 12.70 -17.76
N VAL A 161 -3.36 13.94 -18.14
CA VAL A 161 -2.53 15.05 -17.71
C VAL A 161 -3.11 15.60 -16.41
N ARG A 162 -2.38 15.49 -15.32
CA ARG A 162 -2.76 15.98 -14.00
C ARG A 162 -1.74 17.04 -13.57
N GLU A 163 -2.20 18.28 -13.36
CA GLU A 163 -1.33 19.41 -12.99
C GLU A 163 -0.12 19.62 -13.94
N GLY A 164 -0.32 19.34 -15.25
CA GLY A 164 0.74 19.45 -16.26
C GLY A 164 1.65 18.22 -16.36
N VAL A 165 1.42 17.17 -15.57
CA VAL A 165 2.22 15.95 -15.53
C VAL A 165 1.47 14.81 -16.23
N ASN A 166 2.18 14.09 -17.14
CA ASN A 166 1.62 12.90 -17.78
C ASN A 166 1.60 11.73 -16.80
N THR A 167 0.40 11.33 -16.39
CA THR A 167 0.13 10.44 -15.27
C THR A 167 -0.53 9.14 -15.75
N ALA A 168 0.01 7.99 -15.35
CA ALA A 168 -0.65 6.70 -15.48
C ALA A 168 -1.65 6.51 -14.35
N VAL A 169 -2.85 6.04 -14.69
CA VAL A 169 -3.91 5.75 -13.72
C VAL A 169 -4.13 4.24 -13.66
N LEU A 170 -3.86 3.66 -12.50
CA LEU A 170 -4.06 2.23 -12.25
C LEU A 170 -5.19 2.02 -11.24
N MET A 171 -6.03 1.03 -11.50
CA MET A 171 -6.89 0.44 -10.49
C MET A 171 -6.18 -0.77 -9.89
N ILE A 172 -6.17 -0.87 -8.58
CA ILE A 172 -5.48 -1.89 -7.79
C ILE A 172 -6.50 -2.53 -6.87
N GLU A 173 -6.69 -3.84 -6.99
CA GLU A 173 -7.72 -4.56 -6.26
C GLU A 173 -7.17 -5.86 -5.66
N TYR A 174 -7.53 -6.15 -4.42
CA TYR A 174 -7.27 -7.46 -3.82
C TYR A 174 -8.27 -7.80 -2.73
N ASN A 175 -8.41 -9.09 -2.49
CA ASN A 175 -9.17 -9.63 -1.37
C ASN A 175 -8.20 -10.28 -0.39
N THR A 176 -8.40 -9.99 0.89
CA THR A 176 -7.70 -10.60 2.00
C THR A 176 -8.53 -11.74 2.57
N PHE A 177 -7.94 -12.90 2.65
CA PHE A 177 -8.46 -14.03 3.40
C PHE A 177 -7.31 -14.78 4.05
N HIS A 178 -7.20 -14.68 5.35
CA HIS A 178 -6.18 -15.36 6.12
C HIS A 178 -6.78 -16.02 7.36
N ARG A 179 -6.50 -17.32 7.56
CA ARG A 179 -6.78 -18.02 8.81
C ARG A 179 -5.61 -17.84 9.73
N VAL A 180 -5.85 -17.27 10.89
CA VAL A 180 -4.81 -17.09 11.91
C VAL A 180 -4.54 -18.45 12.54
N PRO A 181 -3.29 -18.95 12.52
CA PRO A 181 -2.98 -20.21 13.21
C PRO A 181 -3.34 -20.11 14.69
N ALA A 182 -3.86 -21.19 15.25
CA ALA A 182 -4.15 -21.25 16.69
C ALA A 182 -2.87 -20.94 17.46
N ALA A 183 -2.85 -19.82 18.14
CA ALA A 183 -1.74 -19.46 19.02
C ALA A 183 -1.76 -20.34 20.28
N ALA A 184 -0.59 -20.46 20.94
CA ALA A 184 -0.53 -21.02 22.28
C ALA A 184 -1.55 -20.34 23.21
N PRO A 185 -2.08 -20.98 24.25
CA PRO A 185 -3.12 -20.41 25.10
C PRO A 185 -2.71 -19.01 25.59
N SER A 186 -3.34 -17.99 25.05
CA SER A 186 -3.14 -16.61 25.45
C SER A 186 -4.32 -16.17 26.31
N SER A 187 -4.10 -15.17 27.17
CA SER A 187 -5.15 -14.59 28.02
C SER A 187 -6.25 -13.87 27.21
N ARG A 188 -6.06 -13.70 25.89
CA ARG A 188 -7.01 -13.07 24.97
C ARG A 188 -7.19 -13.96 23.73
N PRO A 189 -8.44 -14.25 23.32
CA PRO A 189 -8.68 -15.03 22.12
C PRO A 189 -8.17 -14.27 20.88
N MET A 190 -7.30 -14.92 20.10
CA MET A 190 -6.86 -14.43 18.80
C MET A 190 -8.03 -14.46 17.82
N PRO A 191 -8.07 -13.57 16.81
CA PRO A 191 -9.04 -13.69 15.74
C PRO A 191 -8.80 -14.98 14.96
N ASP A 192 -9.87 -15.71 14.62
CA ASP A 192 -9.76 -16.95 13.85
C ASP A 192 -9.38 -16.72 12.38
N LYS A 193 -9.78 -15.57 11.87
CA LYS A 193 -9.55 -15.19 10.47
C LYS A 193 -9.50 -13.68 10.29
N ILE A 194 -8.77 -13.26 9.27
CA ILE A 194 -8.73 -11.90 8.76
C ILE A 194 -9.31 -11.91 7.34
N THR A 195 -10.26 -11.06 7.07
CA THR A 195 -10.87 -10.90 5.75
C THR A 195 -11.01 -9.43 5.41
N GLY A 196 -10.84 -9.08 4.14
CA GLY A 196 -10.97 -7.72 3.68
C GLY A 196 -11.03 -7.62 2.16
N THR A 197 -11.42 -6.48 1.65
CA THR A 197 -11.37 -6.12 0.23
C THR A 197 -10.74 -4.74 0.13
N SER A 198 -9.80 -4.58 -0.77
CA SER A 198 -9.17 -3.30 -1.06
C SER A 198 -9.35 -2.96 -2.52
N VAL A 199 -9.78 -1.72 -2.77
CA VAL A 199 -9.86 -1.11 -4.11
C VAL A 199 -9.19 0.25 -4.01
N GLN A 200 -8.16 0.47 -4.84
CA GLN A 200 -7.35 1.67 -4.82
C GLN A 200 -7.20 2.22 -6.23
N THR A 201 -7.20 3.53 -6.38
CA THR A 201 -6.75 4.21 -7.60
C THR A 201 -5.37 4.79 -7.34
N TRP A 202 -4.40 4.42 -8.16
CA TRP A 202 -3.03 4.92 -8.08
C TRP A 202 -2.74 5.84 -9.28
N TYR A 203 -2.10 6.95 -8.99
CA TYR A 203 -1.67 7.93 -9.96
C TYR A 203 -0.14 8.00 -9.95
N GLY A 204 0.50 7.76 -11.08
CA GLY A 204 1.96 7.76 -11.18
C GLY A 204 2.47 8.65 -12.29
N ASP A 205 3.40 9.53 -11.96
CA ASP A 205 4.17 10.29 -12.95
C ASP A 205 5.01 9.34 -13.79
N ILE A 206 4.68 9.24 -15.08
CA ILE A 206 5.35 8.33 -16.01
C ILE A 206 6.82 8.72 -16.22
N ALA A 207 7.13 10.01 -16.22
CA ALA A 207 8.47 10.51 -16.46
C ALA A 207 9.35 10.42 -15.22
N ALA A 208 8.86 10.90 -14.07
CA ALA A 208 9.60 10.87 -12.81
C ALA A 208 9.64 9.48 -12.17
N GLY A 209 8.67 8.61 -12.46
CA GLY A 209 8.56 7.28 -11.82
C GLY A 209 8.23 7.39 -10.34
N THR A 210 7.45 8.41 -9.95
CA THR A 210 6.99 8.66 -8.58
C THR A 210 5.47 8.66 -8.52
N MET A 211 4.93 8.55 -7.31
CA MET A 211 3.48 8.74 -7.11
C MET A 211 3.14 10.23 -7.29
N HIS A 212 2.08 10.51 -8.02
CA HIS A 212 1.52 11.86 -8.13
C HIS A 212 0.43 12.04 -7.09
N SER A 213 0.48 13.14 -6.37
CA SER A 213 -0.50 13.52 -5.32
C SER A 213 -1.80 14.07 -5.92
#